data_80eec93ae97493de0ad53bd3f80dab36
#
_entry.id   80eec93ae97493de0ad53bd3f80dab36
#
_cell.length_a   1.000
_cell.length_b   1.000
_cell.length_c   1.000
_cell.angle_alpha   90.00
_cell.angle_beta   90.00
_cell.angle_gamma   90.00
#
_symmetry.space_group_name_H-M   'P 1'
#
loop_
_entity.id
_entity.type
_entity.pdbx_description
1 polymer ?
#
loop_
_entity_poly.entity_id
_entity_poly.type
_entity_poly.pdbx_seq_one_letter_code
_entity_poly.pdbx_strand_id
1 'polypeptide(L)'
;MKIRFNRWGMSICWLFMAACANIVPPDGGEKDILPPKLVSQSLKDSLLSVKPNQLSLQFDEYITVADAQKEITMSPSIDAPLTVSYTYKKITVAWPDSVLLPNTTYRLHFGSAIKDLNEGNIYQRNAFVFSSGSYFDSLQLSGSVWDAATG
;
A
#
# COMPACT_ATOMS: atom_id res chain seq x y z
N MET A 1 72.26 42.24 -3.60
CA MET A 1 70.88 42.61 -3.68
C MET A 1 70.12 41.80 -2.60
N LYS A 2 69.80 42.44 -1.44
CA LYS A 2 69.16 41.75 -0.30
C LYS A 2 67.67 41.96 -0.38
N ILE A 3 66.92 40.87 -0.61
CA ILE A 3 65.46 40.87 -0.60
C ILE A 3 64.98 40.89 0.85
N ARG A 4 64.35 41.96 1.31
CA ARG A 4 63.73 42.05 2.63
C ARG A 4 62.33 41.45 2.56
N PHE A 5 62.18 40.25 3.09
CA PHE A 5 60.86 39.61 3.27
C PHE A 5 60.05 40.41 4.30
N ASN A 6 58.96 40.98 3.87
CA ASN A 6 58.07 41.79 4.71
C ASN A 6 57.19 40.88 5.56
N ARG A 7 57.46 40.77 6.85
CA ARG A 7 56.82 39.94 7.86
C ARG A 7 55.30 40.22 8.09
N TRP A 8 54.81 41.29 7.46
CA TRP A 8 53.43 41.73 7.62
C TRP A 8 52.41 41.00 6.68
N GLY A 9 52.88 40.39 5.61
CA GLY A 9 52.04 39.68 4.66
C GLY A 9 51.53 38.32 5.15
N MET A 10 52.15 37.70 6.15
CA MET A 10 51.86 36.35 6.63
C MET A 10 50.77 36.29 7.73
N SER A 11 50.45 37.47 8.33
CA SER A 11 49.45 37.55 9.42
C SER A 11 48.02 37.71 8.92
N ILE A 12 47.80 38.08 7.67
CA ILE A 12 46.45 38.29 7.09
C ILE A 12 45.83 37.00 6.56
N CYS A 13 46.64 35.98 6.26
CA CYS A 13 46.14 34.71 5.71
C CYS A 13 45.51 33.77 6.74
N TRP A 14 45.65 34.03 8.04
CA TRP A 14 45.13 33.20 9.12
C TRP A 14 43.71 33.57 9.61
N LEU A 15 43.18 34.71 9.13
CA LEU A 15 41.85 35.17 9.58
C LEU A 15 40.66 34.58 8.76
N PHE A 16 40.91 33.83 7.69
CA PHE A 16 39.84 33.30 6.82
C PHE A 16 39.45 31.85 7.10
N MET A 17 39.98 31.19 8.13
CA MET A 17 39.69 29.77 8.43
C MET A 17 38.59 29.54 9.47
N ALA A 18 37.84 30.55 9.89
CA ALA A 18 36.78 30.40 10.88
C ALA A 18 35.36 30.52 10.26
N ALA A 19 35.16 30.13 9.00
CA ALA A 19 33.83 29.92 8.45
C ALA A 19 33.34 28.51 8.84
N CYS A 20 32.87 28.34 10.06
CA CYS A 20 32.05 27.18 10.43
C CYS A 20 30.75 27.25 9.62
N ALA A 21 30.69 26.52 8.51
CA ALA A 21 29.42 26.26 7.84
C ALA A 21 28.55 25.49 8.82
N ASN A 22 27.54 26.15 9.38
CA ASN A 22 26.51 25.48 10.18
C ASN A 22 25.66 24.71 9.20
N ILE A 23 25.88 23.38 9.12
CA ILE A 23 25.04 22.46 8.34
C ILE A 23 23.72 22.33 9.10
N VAL A 24 22.73 23.15 8.73
CA VAL A 24 21.35 22.94 9.16
C VAL A 24 20.81 21.81 8.27
N PRO A 25 20.49 20.64 8.83
CA PRO A 25 19.82 19.60 8.05
C PRO A 25 18.55 20.19 7.44
N PRO A 26 18.21 19.89 6.18
CA PRO A 26 16.95 20.33 5.63
C PRO A 26 15.82 19.75 6.49
N ASP A 27 14.98 20.61 7.03
CA ASP A 27 13.76 20.19 7.67
C ASP A 27 12.93 19.47 6.61
N GLY A 28 12.56 18.21 6.86
CA GLY A 28 11.65 17.47 5.99
C GLY A 28 10.35 18.26 5.82
N GLY A 29 9.72 18.18 4.66
CA GLY A 29 8.40 18.76 4.45
C GLY A 29 7.35 18.22 5.44
N GLU A 30 6.14 18.73 5.37
CA GLU A 30 5.02 18.20 6.15
C GLU A 30 4.86 16.69 5.87
N LYS A 31 4.61 15.92 6.93
CA LYS A 31 4.40 14.48 6.81
C LYS A 31 3.15 14.20 5.98
N ASP A 32 3.27 13.36 4.96
CA ASP A 32 2.11 12.91 4.20
C ASP A 32 1.22 12.01 5.06
N ILE A 33 -0.06 12.33 5.11
CA ILE A 33 -1.09 11.58 5.84
C ILE A 33 -2.11 10.93 4.92
N LEU A 34 -1.93 11.07 3.59
CA LEU A 34 -2.85 10.53 2.61
C LEU A 34 -2.51 9.07 2.31
N PRO A 35 -3.51 8.18 2.21
CA PRO A 35 -3.28 6.82 1.79
C PRO A 35 -3.03 6.72 0.28
N PRO A 36 -2.36 5.65 -0.19
CA PRO A 36 -2.17 5.40 -1.61
C PRO A 36 -3.50 5.37 -2.37
N LYS A 37 -3.54 6.04 -3.52
CA LYS A 37 -4.74 6.11 -4.36
C LYS A 37 -4.64 5.13 -5.53
N LEU A 38 -5.73 4.42 -5.78
CA LEU A 38 -5.83 3.52 -6.91
C LEU A 38 -5.93 4.32 -8.22
N VAL A 39 -4.96 4.11 -9.11
CA VAL A 39 -4.92 4.73 -10.46
C VAL A 39 -5.61 3.85 -11.48
N SER A 40 -5.34 2.54 -11.44
CA SER A 40 -5.95 1.59 -12.35
C SER A 40 -6.03 0.18 -11.75
N GLN A 41 -6.93 -0.62 -12.27
CA GLN A 41 -7.11 -2.01 -11.90
C GLN A 41 -7.36 -2.86 -13.14
N SER A 42 -6.90 -4.12 -13.12
CA SER A 42 -7.02 -5.03 -14.28
C SER A 42 -8.45 -5.48 -14.55
N LEU A 43 -9.29 -5.48 -13.50
CA LEU A 43 -10.70 -5.85 -13.58
C LEU A 43 -11.53 -4.73 -12.95
N LYS A 44 -12.68 -4.43 -13.53
CA LYS A 44 -13.65 -3.55 -12.88
C LYS A 44 -14.20 -4.24 -11.64
N ASP A 45 -14.57 -3.45 -10.65
CA ASP A 45 -15.28 -3.97 -9.48
C ASP A 45 -16.73 -4.34 -9.84
N SER A 46 -17.30 -5.26 -9.08
CA SER A 46 -18.70 -5.68 -9.23
C SER A 46 -19.01 -6.28 -10.62
N LEU A 47 -18.12 -7.14 -11.13
CA LEU A 47 -18.35 -7.90 -12.35
C LEU A 47 -19.18 -9.15 -12.09
N LEU A 48 -20.09 -9.44 -13.02
CA LEU A 48 -20.90 -10.64 -13.06
C LEU A 48 -20.42 -11.59 -14.17
N SER A 49 -20.71 -12.89 -14.01
CA SER A 49 -20.42 -13.94 -14.98
C SER A 49 -18.94 -14.00 -15.38
N VAL A 50 -18.03 -13.78 -14.42
CA VAL A 50 -16.59 -13.81 -14.65
C VAL A 50 -15.90 -14.83 -13.73
N LYS A 51 -14.84 -15.44 -14.26
CA LYS A 51 -13.94 -16.32 -13.50
C LYS A 51 -12.50 -15.83 -13.68
N PRO A 52 -12.13 -14.71 -13.04
CA PRO A 52 -10.77 -14.22 -13.12
C PRO A 52 -9.82 -15.15 -12.37
N ASN A 53 -8.57 -15.18 -12.79
CA ASN A 53 -7.48 -15.87 -12.10
C ASN A 53 -6.50 -14.92 -11.41
N GLN A 54 -6.69 -13.62 -11.57
CA GLN A 54 -5.87 -12.59 -10.91
C GLN A 54 -6.54 -11.24 -10.90
N LEU A 55 -6.12 -10.42 -9.94
CA LEU A 55 -6.42 -8.99 -9.87
C LEU A 55 -5.11 -8.22 -9.72
N SER A 56 -4.90 -7.20 -10.55
CA SER A 56 -3.79 -6.26 -10.40
C SER A 56 -4.32 -4.87 -10.09
N LEU A 57 -3.71 -4.21 -9.11
CA LEU A 57 -3.99 -2.83 -8.70
C LEU A 57 -2.74 -1.99 -8.90
N GLN A 58 -2.89 -0.80 -9.49
CA GLN A 58 -1.83 0.18 -9.73
C GLN A 58 -2.12 1.45 -8.92
N PHE A 59 -1.13 1.92 -8.15
CA PHE A 59 -1.24 3.09 -7.28
C PHE A 59 -0.47 4.30 -7.84
N ASP A 60 -0.79 5.48 -7.34
CA ASP A 60 -0.14 6.75 -7.68
C ASP A 60 1.25 6.87 -7.04
N GLU A 61 1.50 6.16 -5.95
CA GLU A 61 2.75 6.19 -5.19
C GLU A 61 3.34 4.79 -4.94
N TYR A 62 4.55 4.74 -4.35
CA TYR A 62 5.20 3.49 -3.97
C TYR A 62 4.50 2.85 -2.78
N ILE A 63 4.25 1.54 -2.90
CA ILE A 63 3.59 0.75 -1.87
C ILE A 63 4.51 -0.31 -1.28
N THR A 64 4.21 -0.70 -0.05
CA THR A 64 4.68 -1.91 0.59
C THR A 64 3.51 -2.81 0.94
N VAL A 65 3.76 -4.12 1.05
CA VAL A 65 2.74 -5.10 1.39
C VAL A 65 3.21 -5.86 2.63
N ALA A 66 2.48 -5.71 3.72
CA ALA A 66 2.78 -6.36 4.99
C ALA A 66 1.76 -7.47 5.27
N ASP A 67 2.22 -8.58 5.87
CA ASP A 67 1.37 -9.70 6.33
C ASP A 67 0.35 -10.19 5.28
N ALA A 68 0.74 -10.22 4.00
CA ALA A 68 -0.14 -10.52 2.87
C ALA A 68 -0.98 -11.80 3.05
N GLN A 69 -0.39 -12.85 3.61
CA GLN A 69 -1.09 -14.13 3.80
C GLN A 69 -2.18 -14.06 4.89
N LYS A 70 -2.09 -13.14 5.82
CA LYS A 70 -3.05 -12.93 6.89
C LYS A 70 -4.12 -11.93 6.50
N GLU A 71 -3.71 -10.85 5.87
CA GLU A 71 -4.55 -9.70 5.58
C GLU A 71 -5.31 -9.83 4.24
N ILE A 72 -4.68 -10.47 3.23
CA ILE A 72 -5.31 -10.65 1.92
C ILE A 72 -6.03 -11.98 1.89
N THR A 73 -7.35 -11.90 1.92
CA THR A 73 -8.22 -13.08 2.03
C THR A 73 -9.35 -13.05 1.00
N MET A 74 -9.81 -14.23 0.59
CA MET A 74 -10.96 -14.38 -0.28
C MET A 74 -12.13 -15.00 0.48
N SER A 75 -13.33 -14.45 0.30
CA SER A 75 -14.58 -14.98 0.87
C SER A 75 -15.62 -15.18 -0.23
N PRO A 76 -16.23 -16.36 -0.35
CA PRO A 76 -15.92 -17.60 0.37
C PRO A 76 -14.46 -18.03 0.18
N SER A 77 -13.92 -18.80 1.13
CA SER A 77 -12.58 -19.35 1.01
C SER A 77 -12.49 -20.28 -0.21
N ILE A 78 -11.36 -20.24 -0.88
CA ILE A 78 -11.05 -21.14 -2.00
C ILE A 78 -10.07 -22.21 -1.55
N ASP A 79 -10.14 -23.37 -2.21
CA ASP A 79 -9.24 -24.51 -1.93
C ASP A 79 -7.89 -24.37 -2.66
N ALA A 80 -7.30 -23.19 -2.52
CA ALA A 80 -5.95 -22.89 -3.01
C ALA A 80 -5.40 -21.65 -2.31
N PRO A 81 -4.07 -21.54 -2.14
CA PRO A 81 -3.44 -20.34 -1.60
C PRO A 81 -3.52 -19.18 -2.59
N LEU A 82 -3.70 -17.96 -2.07
CA LEU A 82 -3.53 -16.74 -2.85
C LEU A 82 -2.04 -16.48 -3.06
N THR A 83 -1.64 -16.21 -4.30
CA THR A 83 -0.28 -15.79 -4.62
C THR A 83 -0.24 -14.27 -4.74
N VAL A 84 0.52 -13.63 -3.86
CA VAL A 84 0.66 -12.18 -3.82
C VAL A 84 2.05 -11.79 -4.31
N SER A 85 2.10 -10.93 -5.32
CA SER A 85 3.32 -10.30 -5.81
C SER A 85 3.14 -8.79 -5.91
N TYR A 86 4.18 -8.02 -5.59
CA TYR A 86 4.11 -6.56 -5.70
C TYR A 86 5.45 -5.99 -6.16
N THR A 87 5.38 -4.84 -6.83
CA THR A 87 6.54 -4.15 -7.36
C THR A 87 6.23 -2.65 -7.37
N TYR A 88 7.05 -1.85 -6.68
CA TYR A 88 6.92 -0.39 -6.64
C TYR A 88 5.49 0.10 -6.35
N LYS A 89 4.72 0.36 -7.42
CA LYS A 89 3.38 0.94 -7.38
C LYS A 89 2.28 -0.05 -7.74
N LYS A 90 2.60 -1.33 -7.88
CA LYS A 90 1.67 -2.36 -8.36
C LYS A 90 1.65 -3.56 -7.44
N ILE A 91 0.45 -4.05 -7.11
CA ILE A 91 0.22 -5.35 -6.49
C ILE A 91 -0.59 -6.24 -7.44
N THR A 92 -0.27 -7.52 -7.45
CA THR A 92 -1.04 -8.55 -8.17
C THR A 92 -1.34 -9.69 -7.20
N VAL A 93 -2.61 -10.02 -7.08
CA VAL A 93 -3.09 -11.18 -6.33
C VAL A 93 -3.63 -12.18 -7.35
N ALA A 94 -3.10 -13.41 -7.33
CA ALA A 94 -3.47 -14.47 -8.26
C ALA A 94 -3.97 -15.71 -7.52
N TRP A 95 -4.88 -16.44 -8.19
CA TRP A 95 -5.44 -17.72 -7.75
C TRP A 95 -5.81 -18.56 -8.97
N PRO A 96 -5.90 -19.90 -8.85
CA PRO A 96 -6.38 -20.74 -9.94
C PRO A 96 -7.87 -20.49 -10.23
N ASP A 97 -8.24 -20.30 -11.50
CA ASP A 97 -9.67 -20.14 -11.89
C ASP A 97 -10.49 -21.40 -11.64
N SER A 98 -9.85 -22.58 -11.68
CA SER A 98 -10.46 -23.88 -11.43
C SER A 98 -11.05 -24.05 -10.03
N VAL A 99 -10.63 -23.24 -9.06
CA VAL A 99 -11.12 -23.32 -7.67
C VAL A 99 -12.37 -22.47 -7.43
N LEU A 100 -12.77 -21.67 -8.41
CA LEU A 100 -13.95 -20.82 -8.30
C LEU A 100 -15.22 -21.62 -8.56
N LEU A 101 -16.09 -21.69 -7.56
CA LEU A 101 -17.38 -22.34 -7.66
C LEU A 101 -18.31 -21.59 -8.63
N PRO A 102 -19.21 -22.27 -9.32
CA PRO A 102 -20.22 -21.62 -10.15
C PRO A 102 -21.25 -20.84 -9.31
N ASN A 103 -21.82 -19.80 -9.90
CA ASN A 103 -22.88 -18.99 -9.29
C ASN A 103 -22.57 -18.48 -7.88
N THR A 104 -21.33 -18.07 -7.65
CA THR A 104 -20.84 -17.67 -6.33
C THR A 104 -20.26 -16.26 -6.38
N THR A 105 -20.62 -15.44 -5.41
CA THR A 105 -20.05 -14.09 -5.23
C THR A 105 -18.80 -14.17 -4.37
N TYR A 106 -17.69 -13.71 -4.92
CA TYR A 106 -16.40 -13.64 -4.25
C TYR A 106 -16.07 -12.22 -3.84
N ARG A 107 -15.46 -12.11 -2.67
CA ARG A 107 -14.94 -10.85 -2.14
C ARG A 107 -13.47 -11.05 -1.75
N LEU A 108 -12.59 -10.36 -2.47
CA LEU A 108 -11.17 -10.31 -2.15
C LEU A 108 -10.91 -9.13 -1.22
N HIS A 109 -10.55 -9.42 0.02
CA HIS A 109 -10.21 -8.44 1.03
C HIS A 109 -8.71 -8.17 1.06
N PHE A 110 -8.33 -6.92 1.32
CA PHE A 110 -6.93 -6.50 1.43
C PHE A 110 -6.52 -6.16 2.87
N GLY A 111 -7.48 -6.03 3.79
CA GLY A 111 -7.22 -5.66 5.18
C GLY A 111 -6.32 -4.42 5.29
N SER A 112 -5.28 -4.53 6.09
CA SER A 112 -4.25 -3.50 6.27
C SER A 112 -2.94 -3.83 5.53
N ALA A 113 -2.97 -4.76 4.57
CA ALA A 113 -1.77 -5.23 3.90
C ALA A 113 -1.08 -4.14 3.07
N ILE A 114 -1.84 -3.32 2.33
CA ILE A 114 -1.32 -2.35 1.39
C ILE A 114 -1.12 -1.01 2.10
N LYS A 115 0.11 -0.52 2.11
CA LYS A 115 0.51 0.75 2.73
C LYS A 115 1.41 1.53 1.79
N ASP A 116 1.46 2.86 1.93
CA ASP A 116 2.53 3.61 1.29
C ASP A 116 3.89 3.21 1.87
N LEU A 117 4.94 3.44 1.10
CA LEU A 117 6.29 3.03 1.47
C LEU A 117 6.92 3.91 2.56
N ASN A 118 6.60 5.21 2.57
CA ASN A 118 7.30 6.19 3.40
C ASN A 118 6.67 6.34 4.78
N GLU A 119 5.39 6.64 4.85
CA GLU A 119 4.66 7.00 6.08
C GLU A 119 3.87 5.84 6.66
N GLY A 120 3.56 4.81 5.86
CA GLY A 120 2.81 3.63 6.27
C GLY A 120 1.29 3.85 6.30
N ASN A 121 0.77 4.85 5.57
CA ASN A 121 -0.67 5.08 5.48
C ASN A 121 -1.36 3.93 4.76
N ILE A 122 -2.44 3.40 5.34
CA ILE A 122 -3.10 2.20 4.87
C ILE A 122 -4.08 2.54 3.73
N TYR A 123 -4.02 1.77 2.63
CA TYR A 123 -5.00 1.82 1.57
C TYR A 123 -6.41 1.51 2.10
N GLN A 124 -7.36 2.42 1.88
CA GLN A 124 -8.66 2.38 2.57
C GLN A 124 -9.73 1.55 1.86
N ARG A 125 -9.53 1.16 0.61
CA ARG A 125 -10.50 0.31 -0.10
C ARG A 125 -10.31 -1.15 0.31
N ASN A 126 -11.19 -1.64 1.13
CA ASN A 126 -11.02 -2.92 1.81
C ASN A 126 -11.33 -4.16 0.97
N ALA A 127 -12.06 -4.06 -0.15
CA ALA A 127 -12.44 -5.23 -0.92
C ALA A 127 -12.66 -4.97 -2.40
N PHE A 128 -12.47 -6.02 -3.19
CA PHE A 128 -12.87 -6.16 -4.58
C PHE A 128 -13.91 -7.29 -4.68
N VAL A 129 -15.03 -7.06 -5.41
CA VAL A 129 -16.14 -7.99 -5.48
C VAL A 129 -16.37 -8.44 -6.93
N PHE A 130 -16.59 -9.72 -7.14
CA PHE A 130 -17.01 -10.29 -8.42
C PHE A 130 -17.89 -11.53 -8.21
N SER A 131 -18.66 -11.90 -9.23
CA SER A 131 -19.47 -13.13 -9.19
C SER A 131 -19.17 -14.00 -10.41
N SER A 132 -19.05 -15.31 -10.17
CA SER A 132 -19.01 -16.32 -11.24
C SER A 132 -20.38 -16.59 -11.85
N GLY A 133 -21.45 -16.12 -11.20
CA GLY A 133 -22.83 -16.17 -11.65
C GLY A 133 -23.35 -14.86 -12.23
N SER A 134 -24.59 -14.86 -12.67
CA SER A 134 -25.28 -13.72 -13.27
C SER A 134 -25.86 -12.73 -12.24
N TYR A 135 -25.62 -12.95 -10.97
CA TYR A 135 -26.12 -12.10 -9.87
C TYR A 135 -25.08 -12.05 -8.73
N PHE A 136 -25.25 -11.11 -7.84
CA PHE A 136 -24.54 -11.07 -6.56
C PHE A 136 -25.40 -11.71 -5.47
N ASP A 137 -24.79 -12.56 -4.66
CA ASP A 137 -25.47 -13.12 -3.50
C ASP A 137 -25.81 -12.01 -2.52
N SER A 138 -27.09 -11.90 -2.19
CA SER A 138 -27.60 -10.99 -1.15
C SER A 138 -27.96 -11.80 0.08
N LEU A 139 -26.96 -12.30 0.80
CA LEU A 139 -27.19 -12.98 2.06
C LEU A 139 -27.58 -11.95 3.13
N GLN A 140 -28.80 -12.02 3.60
CA GLN A 140 -29.28 -11.27 4.75
C GLN A 140 -29.45 -12.23 5.91
N LEU A 141 -28.79 -11.95 7.03
CA LEU A 141 -29.02 -12.58 8.29
C LEU A 141 -29.86 -11.62 9.16
N SER A 142 -31.09 -12.01 9.47
CA SER A 142 -31.93 -11.27 10.41
C SER A 142 -32.12 -12.12 11.67
N GLY A 143 -32.04 -11.48 12.82
CA GLY A 143 -32.19 -12.14 14.11
C GLY A 143 -32.44 -11.12 15.22
N SER A 144 -32.95 -11.59 16.34
CA SER A 144 -33.09 -10.79 17.55
C SER A 144 -31.93 -11.08 18.48
N VAL A 145 -31.33 -10.03 19.03
CA VAL A 145 -30.33 -10.15 20.09
C VAL A 145 -31.03 -9.93 21.41
N TRP A 146 -30.94 -10.90 22.29
CA TRP A 146 -31.48 -10.84 23.64
C TRP A 146 -30.35 -10.74 24.64
N ASP A 147 -30.51 -9.89 25.64
CA ASP A 147 -29.58 -9.82 26.76
C ASP A 147 -29.75 -11.09 27.61
N ALA A 148 -28.63 -11.83 27.81
CA ALA A 148 -28.64 -13.05 28.61
C ALA A 148 -29.03 -12.85 30.08
N ALA A 149 -28.95 -11.61 30.57
CA ALA A 149 -29.32 -11.27 31.98
C ALA A 149 -30.77 -10.87 32.15
N THR A 150 -31.44 -10.42 31.08
CA THR A 150 -32.83 -9.93 31.15
C THR A 150 -33.85 -10.81 30.41
N GLY A 151 -33.40 -11.78 29.63
CA GLY A 151 -34.24 -12.73 28.91
C GLY A 151 -34.87 -12.19 27.65
#